data_94a4401627b4a0661c075498d7083acc
#
_entry.id   94a4401627b4a0661c075498d7083acc
#
_cell.length_a   1.000
_cell.length_b   1.000
_cell.length_c   1.000
_cell.angle_alpha   90.00
_cell.angle_beta   90.00
_cell.angle_gamma   90.00
#
_symmetry.space_group_name_H-M   'P 1'
#
loop_
_entity.id
_entity.type
_entity.pdbx_description
1 polymer ?
#
loop_
_entity_poly.entity_id
_entity_poly.type
_entity_poly.pdbx_seq_one_letter_code
_entity_poly.pdbx_strand_id
1 'polypeptide(L)'
;MKLAGRVAIITGAGAGIGRSTALLFAKEGAKVVVADCDSGRGAETVSIIRQDGGEATFIQVDVSKAANVEKMVKTTVGRYGKLDILINNAGIYAQANVMEAAEEEWDRILDVNLKGVFLCSKHCIPEMITGGGGSIVNIGSEAGIVGIKNQVAYNVSKSGVIALTKSMAIDFAVNNIRVNCVCPGTTETPLVKAAVERAPDPAEARRALEEVRPANRLGRPEEIAAGILYLASDESPYATGSILSIDGGYTAQ
;
A
#
# COMPACT_ATOMS: atom_id res chain seq x y z
N MET A 1 -7.12 12.64 -17.47
CA MET A 1 -6.00 12.13 -16.65
C MET A 1 -6.06 12.77 -15.28
N LYS A 2 -6.37 11.98 -14.26
CA LYS A 2 -6.60 12.44 -12.88
C LYS A 2 -5.32 12.83 -12.13
N LEU A 3 -4.15 12.37 -12.60
CA LEU A 3 -2.84 12.57 -11.97
C LEU A 3 -1.83 13.24 -12.93
N ALA A 4 -2.30 13.99 -13.93
CA ALA A 4 -1.43 14.61 -14.93
C ALA A 4 -0.31 15.44 -14.27
N GLY A 5 0.96 15.08 -14.55
CA GLY A 5 2.16 15.75 -14.04
C GLY A 5 2.44 15.56 -12.53
N ARG A 6 1.66 14.77 -11.79
CA ARG A 6 1.95 14.40 -10.39
C ARG A 6 3.09 13.38 -10.34
N VAL A 7 3.91 13.47 -9.30
CA VAL A 7 4.99 12.51 -8.99
C VAL A 7 4.54 11.64 -7.83
N ALA A 8 4.49 10.33 -8.05
CA ALA A 8 4.00 9.35 -7.07
C ALA A 8 5.05 8.30 -6.74
N ILE A 9 5.34 8.10 -5.44
CA ILE A 9 6.07 6.93 -4.93
C ILE A 9 5.05 5.88 -4.52
N ILE A 10 5.24 4.64 -5.02
CA ILE A 10 4.42 3.48 -4.64
C ILE A 10 5.34 2.39 -4.11
N THR A 11 5.22 2.05 -2.83
CA THR A 11 6.03 0.99 -2.21
C THR A 11 5.41 -0.38 -2.40
N GLY A 12 6.23 -1.43 -2.55
CA GLY A 12 5.75 -2.77 -2.88
C GLY A 12 5.10 -2.82 -4.27
N ALA A 13 5.59 -2.00 -5.21
CA ALA A 13 4.98 -1.82 -6.53
C ALA A 13 5.43 -2.87 -7.56
N GLY A 14 6.21 -3.87 -7.16
CA GLY A 14 6.64 -4.97 -8.02
C GLY A 14 5.56 -6.00 -8.30
N ALA A 15 4.47 -6.08 -7.51
CA ALA A 15 3.42 -7.09 -7.67
C ALA A 15 2.08 -6.65 -7.06
N GLY A 16 1.02 -7.42 -7.34
CA GLY A 16 -0.30 -7.32 -6.71
C GLY A 16 -0.91 -5.92 -6.75
N ILE A 17 -1.45 -5.46 -5.62
CA ILE A 17 -2.11 -4.16 -5.49
C ILE A 17 -1.16 -3.02 -5.86
N GLY A 18 0.11 -3.08 -5.41
CA GLY A 18 1.09 -2.05 -5.71
C GLY A 18 1.39 -1.92 -7.20
N ARG A 19 1.56 -3.04 -7.91
CA ARG A 19 1.75 -3.06 -9.38
C ARG A 19 0.51 -2.49 -10.09
N SER A 20 -0.70 -2.96 -9.75
CA SER A 20 -1.94 -2.46 -10.35
C SER A 20 -2.13 -0.97 -10.11
N THR A 21 -1.78 -0.48 -8.91
CA THR A 21 -1.79 0.96 -8.61
C THR A 21 -0.79 1.72 -9.47
N ALA A 22 0.45 1.19 -9.63
CA ALA A 22 1.48 1.84 -10.44
C ALA A 22 1.07 1.97 -11.92
N LEU A 23 0.51 0.89 -12.49
CA LEU A 23 -0.01 0.88 -13.86
C LEU A 23 -1.15 1.89 -14.03
N LEU A 24 -2.11 1.89 -13.11
CA LEU A 24 -3.25 2.81 -13.14
C LEU A 24 -2.80 4.27 -13.01
N PHE A 25 -1.88 4.57 -12.09
CA PHE A 25 -1.38 5.94 -11.89
C PHE A 25 -0.64 6.45 -13.13
N ALA A 26 0.19 5.61 -13.76
CA ALA A 26 0.87 5.96 -15.00
C ALA A 26 -0.14 6.25 -16.14
N LYS A 27 -1.18 5.42 -16.27
CA LYS A 27 -2.27 5.63 -17.23
C LYS A 27 -3.02 6.95 -16.98
N GLU A 28 -3.10 7.37 -15.72
CA GLU A 28 -3.70 8.65 -15.31
C GLU A 28 -2.72 9.83 -15.35
N GLY A 29 -1.53 9.64 -15.96
CA GLY A 29 -0.57 10.70 -16.27
C GLY A 29 0.41 11.05 -15.14
N ALA A 30 0.52 10.21 -14.11
CA ALA A 30 1.54 10.35 -13.08
C ALA A 30 2.91 9.89 -13.58
N LYS A 31 3.97 10.53 -13.05
CA LYS A 31 5.34 10.01 -13.07
C LYS A 31 5.52 9.08 -11.88
N VAL A 32 5.71 7.80 -12.15
CA VAL A 32 5.64 6.76 -11.11
C VAL A 32 7.03 6.31 -10.68
N VAL A 33 7.29 6.37 -9.39
CA VAL A 33 8.43 5.70 -8.75
C VAL A 33 7.94 4.33 -8.24
N VAL A 34 8.34 3.29 -8.94
CA VAL A 34 8.14 1.88 -8.55
C VAL A 34 9.20 1.54 -7.51
N ALA A 35 8.81 1.49 -6.24
CA ALA A 35 9.69 1.21 -5.12
C ALA A 35 9.44 -0.21 -4.60
N ASP A 36 10.43 -1.10 -4.67
CA ASP A 36 10.32 -2.49 -4.23
C ASP A 36 11.66 -3.05 -3.77
N CYS A 37 11.64 -4.05 -2.90
CA CYS A 37 12.85 -4.77 -2.51
C CYS A 37 13.31 -5.78 -3.58
N ASP A 38 12.38 -6.27 -4.41
CA ASP A 38 12.64 -7.19 -5.53
C ASP A 38 12.94 -6.40 -6.82
N SER A 39 14.21 -6.39 -7.21
CA SER A 39 14.67 -5.65 -8.39
C SER A 39 14.09 -6.18 -9.70
N GLY A 40 13.88 -7.49 -9.83
CA GLY A 40 13.31 -8.11 -11.02
C GLY A 40 11.86 -7.69 -11.24
N ARG A 41 11.03 -7.84 -10.21
CA ARG A 41 9.61 -7.47 -10.26
C ARG A 41 9.41 -5.96 -10.44
N GLY A 42 10.25 -5.16 -9.78
CA GLY A 42 10.19 -3.71 -9.92
C GLY A 42 10.56 -3.24 -11.34
N ALA A 43 11.61 -3.80 -11.93
CA ALA A 43 12.02 -3.51 -13.30
C ALA A 43 10.95 -3.95 -14.33
N GLU A 44 10.32 -5.11 -14.11
CA GLU A 44 9.20 -5.58 -14.94
C GLU A 44 8.03 -4.59 -14.93
N THR A 45 7.62 -4.11 -13.74
CA THR A 45 6.54 -3.12 -13.63
C THR A 45 6.86 -1.83 -14.39
N VAL A 46 8.10 -1.34 -14.28
CA VAL A 46 8.57 -0.17 -15.05
C VAL A 46 8.53 -0.43 -16.55
N SER A 47 8.94 -1.63 -16.99
CA SER A 47 8.92 -2.00 -18.40
C SER A 47 7.50 -1.94 -18.98
N ILE A 48 6.52 -2.52 -18.27
CA ILE A 48 5.10 -2.50 -18.67
C ILE A 48 4.61 -1.04 -18.79
N ILE A 49 4.85 -0.21 -17.76
CA ILE A 49 4.43 1.20 -17.78
C ILE A 49 4.99 1.94 -19.01
N ARG A 50 6.28 1.73 -19.31
CA ARG A 50 6.94 2.41 -20.44
C ARG A 50 6.45 1.89 -21.79
N GLN A 51 6.16 0.62 -21.92
CA GLN A 51 5.57 0.03 -23.13
C GLN A 51 4.19 0.63 -23.43
N ASP A 52 3.41 0.95 -22.38
CA ASP A 52 2.12 1.62 -22.48
C ASP A 52 2.23 3.15 -22.62
N GLY A 53 3.45 3.69 -22.81
CA GLY A 53 3.69 5.12 -23.02
C GLY A 53 3.73 5.97 -21.74
N GLY A 54 3.70 5.36 -20.57
CA GLY A 54 3.81 6.03 -19.27
C GLY A 54 5.24 6.33 -18.85
N GLU A 55 5.41 7.20 -17.84
CA GLU A 55 6.71 7.54 -17.26
C GLU A 55 6.89 6.86 -15.90
N ALA A 56 7.92 6.00 -15.78
CA ALA A 56 8.25 5.34 -14.53
C ALA A 56 9.74 5.15 -14.32
N THR A 57 10.16 5.08 -13.06
CA THR A 57 11.52 4.69 -12.65
C THR A 57 11.45 3.67 -11.52
N PHE A 58 12.41 2.75 -11.49
CA PHE A 58 12.54 1.77 -10.40
C PHE A 58 13.56 2.28 -9.37
N ILE A 59 13.23 2.11 -8.09
CA ILE A 59 14.17 2.32 -6.98
C ILE A 59 14.08 1.10 -6.05
N GLN A 60 15.20 0.39 -5.89
CA GLN A 60 15.27 -0.71 -4.94
C GLN A 60 15.27 -0.16 -3.50
N VAL A 61 14.33 -0.63 -2.66
CA VAL A 61 14.17 -0.15 -1.29
C VAL A 61 13.65 -1.26 -0.37
N ASP A 62 14.29 -1.40 0.78
CA ASP A 62 13.73 -2.04 1.96
C ASP A 62 13.14 -0.94 2.85
N VAL A 63 11.80 -0.88 2.94
CA VAL A 63 11.07 0.17 3.69
C VAL A 63 11.32 0.11 5.19
N SER A 64 11.79 -1.02 5.73
CA SER A 64 12.15 -1.17 7.14
C SER A 64 13.45 -0.44 7.51
N LYS A 65 14.22 0.03 6.52
CA LYS A 65 15.55 0.66 6.67
C LYS A 65 15.48 2.15 6.36
N ALA A 66 15.63 3.00 7.37
CA ALA A 66 15.53 4.46 7.23
C ALA A 66 16.44 5.03 6.13
N ALA A 67 17.70 4.57 6.06
CA ALA A 67 18.65 5.04 5.05
C ALA A 67 18.23 4.70 3.61
N ASN A 68 17.56 3.55 3.40
CA ASN A 68 17.03 3.16 2.09
C ASN A 68 15.86 4.08 1.70
N VAL A 69 14.97 4.37 2.65
CA VAL A 69 13.82 5.25 2.43
C VAL A 69 14.27 6.69 2.15
N GLU A 70 15.21 7.22 2.94
CA GLU A 70 15.78 8.55 2.71
C GLU A 70 16.40 8.67 1.31
N LYS A 71 17.18 7.67 0.90
CA LYS A 71 17.78 7.61 -0.44
C LYS A 71 16.70 7.59 -1.53
N MET A 72 15.64 6.80 -1.35
CA MET A 72 14.51 6.73 -2.28
C MET A 72 13.89 8.11 -2.50
N VAL A 73 13.58 8.83 -1.42
CA VAL A 73 12.94 10.15 -1.48
C VAL A 73 13.88 11.16 -2.14
N LYS A 74 15.15 11.24 -1.72
CA LYS A 74 16.17 12.13 -2.35
C LYS A 74 16.34 11.86 -3.85
N THR A 75 16.37 10.58 -4.24
CA THR A 75 16.49 10.19 -5.66
C THR A 75 15.25 10.61 -6.44
N THR A 76 14.06 10.48 -5.86
CA THR A 76 12.79 10.89 -6.48
C THR A 76 12.77 12.39 -6.73
N VAL A 77 13.04 13.19 -5.69
CA VAL A 77 13.04 14.65 -5.79
C VAL A 77 14.15 15.14 -6.71
N GLY A 78 15.34 14.57 -6.63
CA GLY A 78 16.44 14.90 -7.54
C GLY A 78 16.13 14.63 -9.02
N ARG A 79 15.30 13.60 -9.31
CA ARG A 79 14.90 13.26 -10.67
C ARG A 79 13.74 14.08 -11.20
N TYR A 80 12.72 14.33 -10.37
CA TYR A 80 11.44 14.89 -10.80
C TYR A 80 11.17 16.29 -10.27
N GLY A 81 12.02 16.80 -9.37
CA GLY A 81 11.93 18.14 -8.79
C GLY A 81 10.88 18.31 -7.69
N LYS A 82 10.06 17.28 -7.43
CA LYS A 82 8.97 17.32 -6.44
C LYS A 82 8.49 15.92 -6.05
N LEU A 83 7.61 15.86 -5.05
CA LEU A 83 6.85 14.68 -4.67
C LEU A 83 5.43 15.09 -4.28
N ASP A 84 4.44 14.54 -4.96
CA ASP A 84 3.02 14.87 -4.74
C ASP A 84 2.25 13.77 -4.01
N ILE A 85 2.60 12.49 -4.25
CA ILE A 85 1.81 11.35 -3.78
C ILE A 85 2.73 10.26 -3.20
N LEU A 86 2.32 9.71 -2.05
CA LEU A 86 2.93 8.52 -1.45
C LEU A 86 1.87 7.44 -1.26
N ILE A 87 2.12 6.25 -1.80
CA ILE A 87 1.32 5.06 -1.54
C ILE A 87 2.16 4.07 -0.72
N ASN A 88 1.83 3.94 0.55
CA ASN A 88 2.43 2.98 1.47
C ASN A 88 1.73 1.63 1.32
N ASN A 89 2.18 0.83 0.34
CA ASN A 89 1.58 -0.47 0.03
C ASN A 89 2.49 -1.64 0.41
N ALA A 90 3.80 -1.47 0.54
CA ALA A 90 4.70 -2.55 0.94
C ALA A 90 4.21 -3.25 2.22
N GLY A 91 4.17 -4.57 2.19
CA GLY A 91 3.74 -5.35 3.33
C GLY A 91 4.02 -6.84 3.16
N ILE A 92 4.15 -7.52 4.29
CA ILE A 92 4.37 -8.96 4.41
C ILE A 92 3.33 -9.57 5.35
N TYR A 93 3.20 -10.88 5.29
CA TYR A 93 2.18 -11.63 6.01
C TYR A 93 2.76 -12.92 6.59
N ALA A 94 2.35 -13.26 7.81
CA ALA A 94 2.55 -14.58 8.40
C ALA A 94 1.33 -14.97 9.24
N GLN A 95 1.14 -16.27 9.40
CA GLN A 95 0.07 -16.86 10.21
C GLN A 95 0.65 -17.42 11.50
N ALA A 96 0.20 -16.86 12.62
CA ALA A 96 0.43 -17.41 13.95
C ALA A 96 -0.55 -16.79 14.94
N ASN A 97 -0.96 -17.55 15.98
CA ASN A 97 -1.60 -16.98 17.16
C ASN A 97 -0.52 -16.44 18.13
N VAL A 98 -0.95 -15.83 19.25
CA VAL A 98 -0.02 -15.18 20.19
C VAL A 98 0.97 -16.14 20.88
N MET A 99 0.62 -17.42 21.01
CA MET A 99 1.49 -18.43 21.62
C MET A 99 2.52 -19.00 20.63
N GLU A 100 2.18 -19.02 19.36
CA GLU A 100 2.98 -19.64 18.28
C GLU A 100 3.84 -18.62 17.52
N ALA A 101 3.52 -17.33 17.61
CA ALA A 101 4.25 -16.28 16.92
C ALA A 101 5.69 -16.20 17.45
N ALA A 102 6.67 -16.42 16.57
CA ALA A 102 8.07 -16.17 16.89
C ALA A 102 8.32 -14.65 17.01
N GLU A 103 9.14 -14.23 17.97
CA GLU A 103 9.44 -12.82 18.23
C GLU A 103 10.09 -12.16 17.01
N GLU A 104 11.00 -12.87 16.34
CA GLU A 104 11.66 -12.37 15.12
C GLU A 104 10.68 -12.14 13.96
N GLU A 105 9.66 -12.98 13.83
CA GLU A 105 8.63 -12.83 12.79
C GLU A 105 7.67 -11.70 13.14
N TRP A 106 7.33 -11.54 14.42
CA TRP A 106 6.58 -10.40 14.93
C TRP A 106 7.30 -9.09 14.61
N ASP A 107 8.56 -8.97 14.99
CA ASP A 107 9.38 -7.79 14.74
C ASP A 107 9.50 -7.49 13.25
N ARG A 108 9.72 -8.51 12.42
CA ARG A 108 9.83 -8.38 10.98
C ARG A 108 8.54 -7.84 10.36
N ILE A 109 7.37 -8.32 10.81
CA ILE A 109 6.07 -7.85 10.33
C ILE A 109 5.83 -6.39 10.73
N LEU A 110 6.09 -6.02 11.97
CA LEU A 110 5.95 -4.64 12.43
C LEU A 110 6.94 -3.71 11.76
N ASP A 111 8.18 -4.12 11.55
CA ASP A 111 9.20 -3.34 10.87
C ASP A 111 8.82 -3.00 9.42
N VAL A 112 8.27 -3.96 8.69
CA VAL A 112 7.86 -3.72 7.30
C VAL A 112 6.50 -3.01 7.24
N ASN A 113 5.46 -3.56 7.89
CA ASN A 113 4.07 -3.15 7.69
C ASN A 113 3.70 -1.85 8.40
N LEU A 114 4.35 -1.52 9.52
CA LEU A 114 4.02 -0.36 10.35
C LEU A 114 5.16 0.66 10.37
N LYS A 115 6.35 0.27 10.80
CA LYS A 115 7.52 1.15 10.84
C LYS A 115 7.91 1.61 9.44
N GLY A 116 7.78 0.76 8.41
CA GLY A 116 8.00 1.15 7.01
C GLY A 116 7.08 2.28 6.56
N VAL A 117 5.78 2.22 6.91
CA VAL A 117 4.81 3.30 6.65
C VAL A 117 5.22 4.60 7.35
N PHE A 118 5.62 4.49 8.62
CA PHE A 118 6.13 5.64 9.38
C PHE A 118 7.38 6.24 8.71
N LEU A 119 8.37 5.44 8.36
CA LEU A 119 9.62 5.91 7.76
C LEU A 119 9.37 6.58 6.40
N CYS A 120 8.58 5.94 5.53
CA CYS A 120 8.23 6.53 4.23
C CYS A 120 7.52 7.86 4.40
N SER A 121 6.54 7.93 5.28
CA SER A 121 5.80 9.17 5.56
C SER A 121 6.72 10.24 6.14
N LYS A 122 7.56 9.90 7.13
CA LYS A 122 8.52 10.81 7.76
C LYS A 122 9.44 11.50 6.76
N HIS A 123 9.93 10.78 5.74
CA HIS A 123 10.85 11.34 4.75
C HIS A 123 10.13 12.01 3.57
N CYS A 124 8.88 11.60 3.24
CA CYS A 124 8.12 12.20 2.14
C CYS A 124 7.43 13.52 2.55
N ILE A 125 6.92 13.63 3.77
CA ILE A 125 6.15 14.80 4.25
C ILE A 125 6.92 16.13 4.10
N PRO A 126 8.21 16.25 4.47
CA PRO A 126 8.95 17.50 4.27
C PRO A 126 9.00 17.96 2.81
N GLU A 127 9.15 17.02 1.87
CA GLU A 127 9.18 17.32 0.44
C GLU A 127 7.79 17.75 -0.07
N MET A 128 6.72 17.12 0.44
CA MET A 128 5.34 17.51 0.14
C MET A 128 5.03 18.92 0.68
N ILE A 129 5.46 19.24 1.90
CA ILE A 129 5.30 20.59 2.47
C ILE A 129 6.01 21.62 1.58
N THR A 130 7.25 21.36 1.17
CA THR A 130 8.00 22.22 0.27
C THR A 130 7.30 22.40 -1.08
N GLY A 131 6.62 21.34 -1.56
CA GLY A 131 5.83 21.34 -2.79
C GLY A 131 4.45 22.01 -2.66
N GLY A 132 4.03 22.44 -1.47
CA GLY A 132 2.73 23.10 -1.22
C GLY A 132 1.58 22.15 -0.90
N GLY A 133 1.86 20.89 -0.61
CA GLY A 133 0.88 19.87 -0.21
C GLY A 133 1.08 18.51 -0.87
N GLY A 134 0.16 17.60 -0.61
CA GLY A 134 0.26 16.24 -1.17
C GLY A 134 -0.85 15.29 -0.73
N SER A 135 -0.74 14.05 -1.16
CA SER A 135 -1.66 12.98 -0.73
C SER A 135 -0.89 11.73 -0.33
N ILE A 136 -1.20 11.18 0.84
CA ILE A 136 -0.67 9.92 1.33
C ILE A 136 -1.83 8.93 1.42
N VAL A 137 -1.68 7.75 0.80
CA VAL A 137 -2.64 6.66 0.96
C VAL A 137 -1.90 5.45 1.54
N ASN A 138 -2.30 5.05 2.73
CA ASN A 138 -1.77 3.89 3.42
C ASN A 138 -2.62 2.65 3.11
N ILE A 139 -1.99 1.50 2.92
CA ILE A 139 -2.71 0.24 2.73
C ILE A 139 -2.80 -0.49 4.06
N GLY A 140 -3.99 -0.36 4.66
CA GLY A 140 -4.43 -1.13 5.81
C GLY A 140 -4.80 -2.56 5.43
N SER A 141 -5.86 -3.06 6.02
CA SER A 141 -6.52 -4.35 5.71
C SER A 141 -7.86 -4.43 6.46
N GLU A 142 -8.78 -5.29 6.01
CA GLU A 142 -9.88 -5.77 6.83
C GLU A 142 -9.39 -6.27 8.20
N ALA A 143 -8.20 -6.89 8.25
CA ALA A 143 -7.54 -7.36 9.47
C ALA A 143 -7.10 -6.24 10.44
N GLY A 144 -7.09 -5.00 10.00
CA GLY A 144 -6.87 -3.83 10.86
C GLY A 144 -8.16 -3.28 11.48
N ILE A 145 -9.32 -3.70 10.97
CA ILE A 145 -10.66 -3.26 11.41
C ILE A 145 -11.27 -4.31 12.33
N VAL A 146 -11.17 -5.59 11.97
CA VAL A 146 -11.67 -6.73 12.74
C VAL A 146 -10.55 -7.72 13.06
N GLY A 147 -10.70 -8.48 14.13
CA GLY A 147 -9.76 -9.55 14.48
C GLY A 147 -9.93 -10.76 13.55
N ILE A 148 -8.84 -11.15 12.86
CA ILE A 148 -8.81 -12.38 12.07
C ILE A 148 -7.93 -13.41 12.77
N LYS A 149 -8.45 -14.65 12.87
CA LYS A 149 -7.80 -15.76 13.58
C LYS A 149 -6.40 -16.06 13.00
N ASN A 150 -5.46 -16.36 13.89
CA ASN A 150 -4.08 -16.74 13.55
C ASN A 150 -3.32 -15.69 12.72
N GLN A 151 -3.52 -14.41 13.02
CA GLN A 151 -2.85 -13.31 12.31
C GLN A 151 -2.39 -12.21 13.28
N VAL A 152 -1.93 -12.58 14.50
CA VAL A 152 -1.72 -11.60 15.58
C VAL A 152 -0.82 -10.43 15.18
N ALA A 153 0.36 -10.67 14.63
CA ALA A 153 1.29 -9.62 14.22
C ALA A 153 0.73 -8.78 13.04
N TYR A 154 0.09 -9.45 12.09
CA TYR A 154 -0.52 -8.79 10.93
C TYR A 154 -1.68 -7.88 11.35
N ASN A 155 -2.64 -8.39 12.15
CA ASN A 155 -3.75 -7.61 12.68
C ASN A 155 -3.25 -6.36 13.41
N VAL A 156 -2.29 -6.51 14.33
CA VAL A 156 -1.71 -5.38 15.08
C VAL A 156 -1.03 -4.38 14.15
N SER A 157 -0.23 -4.86 13.18
CA SER A 157 0.44 -3.98 12.22
C SER A 157 -0.55 -3.15 11.41
N LYS A 158 -1.66 -3.76 10.94
CA LYS A 158 -2.66 -3.09 10.11
C LYS A 158 -3.59 -2.18 10.91
N SER A 159 -3.90 -2.53 12.17
CA SER A 159 -4.56 -1.60 13.10
C SER A 159 -3.67 -0.39 13.42
N GLY A 160 -2.37 -0.60 13.59
CA GLY A 160 -1.39 0.47 13.76
C GLY A 160 -1.33 1.43 12.57
N VAL A 161 -1.42 0.91 11.33
CA VAL A 161 -1.49 1.74 10.12
C VAL A 161 -2.73 2.62 10.09
N ILE A 162 -3.89 2.10 10.53
CA ILE A 162 -5.14 2.88 10.65
C ILE A 162 -4.98 4.02 11.68
N ALA A 163 -4.41 3.71 12.84
CA ALA A 163 -4.15 4.71 13.88
C ALA A 163 -3.16 5.79 13.41
N LEU A 164 -2.05 5.37 12.79
CA LEU A 164 -1.05 6.27 12.21
C LEU A 164 -1.63 7.19 11.12
N THR A 165 -2.53 6.65 10.28
CA THR A 165 -3.25 7.43 9.26
C THR A 165 -4.01 8.59 9.89
N LYS A 166 -4.80 8.32 10.95
CA LYS A 166 -5.60 9.34 11.64
C LYS A 166 -4.73 10.40 12.30
N SER A 167 -3.64 10.00 12.96
CA SER A 167 -2.69 10.93 13.58
C SER A 167 -2.07 11.87 12.54
N MET A 168 -1.51 11.30 11.46
CA MET A 168 -0.91 12.12 10.39
C MET A 168 -1.93 13.03 9.69
N ALA A 169 -3.17 12.59 9.52
CA ALA A 169 -4.22 13.38 8.89
C ALA A 169 -4.50 14.67 9.68
N ILE A 170 -4.51 14.60 11.01
CA ILE A 170 -4.72 15.77 11.89
C ILE A 170 -3.49 16.66 11.88
N ASP A 171 -2.29 16.06 12.00
CA ASP A 171 -1.04 16.82 12.13
C ASP A 171 -0.71 17.63 10.88
N PHE A 172 -1.00 17.09 9.67
CA PHE A 172 -0.55 17.67 8.40
C PHE A 172 -1.65 18.28 7.53
N ALA A 173 -2.90 18.32 7.99
CA ALA A 173 -3.98 19.02 7.28
C ALA A 173 -3.66 20.50 7.04
N VAL A 174 -3.04 21.18 8.01
CA VAL A 174 -2.61 22.58 7.91
C VAL A 174 -1.54 22.81 6.84
N ASN A 175 -0.84 21.74 6.42
CA ASN A 175 0.16 21.75 5.35
C ASN A 175 -0.42 21.35 3.98
N ASN A 176 -1.75 21.27 3.85
CA ASN A 176 -2.42 20.82 2.64
C ASN A 176 -2.02 19.38 2.23
N ILE A 177 -1.76 18.51 3.23
CA ILE A 177 -1.47 17.09 3.00
C ILE A 177 -2.66 16.28 3.51
N ARG A 178 -3.28 15.52 2.60
CA ARG A 178 -4.33 14.56 2.94
C ARG A 178 -3.72 13.20 3.21
N VAL A 179 -4.16 12.54 4.28
CA VAL A 179 -3.68 11.21 4.65
C VAL A 179 -4.89 10.30 4.87
N ASN A 180 -5.00 9.25 4.06
CA ASN A 180 -6.12 8.31 4.10
C ASN A 180 -5.62 6.86 4.11
N CYS A 181 -6.52 5.93 4.40
CA CYS A 181 -6.24 4.51 4.43
C CYS A 181 -7.25 3.75 3.56
N VAL A 182 -6.76 2.87 2.70
CA VAL A 182 -7.58 1.84 2.06
C VAL A 182 -7.38 0.54 2.83
N CYS A 183 -8.48 -0.14 3.18
CA CYS A 183 -8.49 -1.43 3.86
C CYS A 183 -9.05 -2.51 2.91
N PRO A 184 -8.16 -3.18 2.15
CA PRO A 184 -8.59 -4.26 1.27
C PRO A 184 -9.06 -5.48 2.06
N GLY A 185 -10.05 -6.18 1.50
CA GLY A 185 -10.29 -7.58 1.80
C GLY A 185 -9.28 -8.49 1.11
N THR A 186 -9.45 -9.81 1.27
CA THR A 186 -8.59 -10.77 0.58
C THR A 186 -8.67 -10.56 -0.93
N THR A 187 -7.53 -10.24 -1.53
CA THR A 187 -7.39 -9.82 -2.92
C THR A 187 -6.50 -10.80 -3.68
N GLU A 188 -6.82 -11.12 -4.93
CA GLU A 188 -6.04 -12.03 -5.80
C GLU A 188 -4.65 -11.49 -6.12
N THR A 189 -3.73 -11.68 -5.18
CA THR A 189 -2.34 -11.26 -5.29
C THR A 189 -1.41 -12.47 -5.25
N PRO A 190 -0.15 -12.36 -5.70
CA PRO A 190 0.84 -13.43 -5.54
C PRO A 190 0.99 -13.89 -4.08
N LEU A 191 0.82 -12.99 -3.11
CA LEU A 191 0.87 -13.30 -1.68
C LEU A 191 -0.26 -14.25 -1.27
N VAL A 192 -1.50 -13.96 -1.66
CA VAL A 192 -2.69 -14.80 -1.37
C VAL A 192 -2.61 -16.11 -2.14
N LYS A 193 -2.22 -16.06 -3.42
CA LYS A 193 -2.03 -17.27 -4.25
C LYS A 193 -1.04 -18.23 -3.59
N ALA A 194 0.11 -17.74 -3.16
CA ALA A 194 1.11 -18.56 -2.49
C ALA A 194 0.62 -19.13 -1.14
N ALA A 195 -0.23 -18.39 -0.40
CA ALA A 195 -0.83 -18.89 0.83
C ALA A 195 -1.85 -20.01 0.57
N VAL A 196 -2.69 -19.85 -0.44
CA VAL A 196 -3.67 -20.87 -0.87
C VAL A 196 -2.96 -22.13 -1.39
N GLU A 197 -1.93 -21.99 -2.24
CA GLU A 197 -1.17 -23.12 -2.81
C GLU A 197 -0.43 -23.96 -1.75
N ARG A 198 -0.12 -23.38 -0.58
CA ARG A 198 0.50 -24.11 0.55
C ARG A 198 -0.49 -24.84 1.43
N ALA A 199 -1.78 -24.64 1.25
CA ALA A 199 -2.79 -25.33 2.04
C ALA A 199 -2.87 -26.82 1.64
N PRO A 200 -3.25 -27.74 2.55
CA PRO A 200 -3.42 -29.15 2.24
C PRO A 200 -4.42 -29.41 1.11
N ASP A 201 -5.48 -28.60 1.03
CA ASP A 201 -6.44 -28.55 -0.08
C ASP A 201 -6.56 -27.09 -0.56
N PRO A 202 -5.87 -26.71 -1.66
CA PRO A 202 -5.93 -25.36 -2.21
C PRO A 202 -7.34 -24.94 -2.68
N ALA A 203 -8.13 -25.87 -3.20
CA ALA A 203 -9.48 -25.58 -3.69
C ALA A 203 -10.43 -25.24 -2.53
N GLU A 204 -10.36 -26.02 -1.46
CA GLU A 204 -11.12 -25.75 -0.22
C GLU A 204 -10.64 -24.45 0.44
N ALA A 205 -9.33 -24.23 0.54
CA ALA A 205 -8.78 -23.00 1.10
C ALA A 205 -9.25 -21.76 0.34
N ARG A 206 -9.28 -21.81 -1.02
CA ARG A 206 -9.81 -20.73 -1.84
C ARG A 206 -11.30 -20.50 -1.58
N ARG A 207 -12.11 -21.57 -1.60
CA ARG A 207 -13.55 -21.51 -1.37
C ARG A 207 -13.87 -20.90 0.00
N ALA A 208 -13.18 -21.32 1.05
CA ALA A 208 -13.34 -20.77 2.39
C ALA A 208 -13.04 -19.26 2.44
N LEU A 209 -12.05 -18.79 1.69
CA LEU A 209 -11.76 -17.36 1.57
C LEU A 209 -12.87 -16.60 0.81
N GLU A 210 -13.52 -17.20 -0.15
CA GLU A 210 -14.59 -16.59 -0.94
C GLU A 210 -15.90 -16.53 -0.15
N GLU A 211 -16.31 -17.63 0.48
CA GLU A 211 -17.60 -17.79 1.16
C GLU A 211 -17.77 -16.91 2.40
N VAL A 212 -16.68 -16.56 3.09
CA VAL A 212 -16.78 -15.66 4.26
C VAL A 212 -17.11 -14.22 3.90
N ARG A 213 -17.16 -13.88 2.61
CA ARG A 213 -17.47 -12.53 2.11
C ARG A 213 -18.85 -12.47 1.49
N PRO A 214 -19.68 -11.47 1.84
CA PRO A 214 -20.98 -11.28 1.19
C PRO A 214 -20.92 -11.23 -0.34
N ALA A 215 -19.83 -10.69 -0.92
CA ALA A 215 -19.60 -10.66 -2.36
C ALA A 215 -19.29 -12.04 -2.96
N ASN A 216 -19.03 -13.07 -2.14
CA ASN A 216 -18.74 -14.45 -2.51
C ASN A 216 -17.62 -14.62 -3.55
N ARG A 217 -16.59 -13.78 -3.48
CA ARG A 217 -15.39 -13.82 -4.31
C ARG A 217 -14.24 -13.06 -3.67
N LEU A 218 -13.04 -13.30 -4.15
CA LEU A 218 -11.90 -12.45 -3.84
C LEU A 218 -11.97 -11.11 -4.60
N GLY A 219 -11.35 -10.08 -4.03
CA GLY A 219 -11.14 -8.80 -4.72
C GLY A 219 -10.07 -8.94 -5.80
N ARG A 220 -10.14 -8.09 -6.83
CA ARG A 220 -9.08 -7.96 -7.82
C ARG A 220 -8.17 -6.78 -7.47
N PRO A 221 -6.85 -6.85 -7.74
CA PRO A 221 -5.93 -5.74 -7.46
C PRO A 221 -6.36 -4.41 -8.07
N GLU A 222 -6.99 -4.45 -9.26
CA GLU A 222 -7.49 -3.27 -9.96
C GLU A 222 -8.64 -2.58 -9.21
N GLU A 223 -9.49 -3.33 -8.51
CA GLU A 223 -10.59 -2.80 -7.71
C GLU A 223 -10.05 -2.01 -6.50
N ILE A 224 -8.97 -2.49 -5.90
CA ILE A 224 -8.29 -1.79 -4.81
C ILE A 224 -7.56 -0.55 -5.34
N ALA A 225 -6.85 -0.69 -6.48
CA ALA A 225 -6.14 0.43 -7.12
C ALA A 225 -7.08 1.59 -7.49
N ALA A 226 -8.32 1.31 -7.87
CA ALA A 226 -9.33 2.34 -8.14
C ALA A 226 -9.67 3.16 -6.89
N GLY A 227 -9.84 2.52 -5.73
CA GLY A 227 -10.05 3.22 -4.46
C GLY A 227 -8.83 4.02 -4.02
N ILE A 228 -7.62 3.50 -4.26
CA ILE A 228 -6.37 4.22 -4.00
C ILE A 228 -6.28 5.47 -4.87
N LEU A 229 -6.59 5.36 -6.16
CA LEU A 229 -6.62 6.49 -7.11
C LEU A 229 -7.61 7.57 -6.66
N TYR A 230 -8.83 7.18 -6.25
CA TYR A 230 -9.83 8.14 -5.74
C TYR A 230 -9.27 8.95 -4.56
N LEU A 231 -8.67 8.30 -3.56
CA LEU A 231 -8.13 8.99 -2.39
C LEU A 231 -6.84 9.78 -2.70
N ALA A 232 -6.06 9.36 -3.70
CA ALA A 232 -4.83 10.03 -4.09
C ALA A 232 -5.06 11.28 -4.96
N SER A 233 -6.15 11.31 -5.71
CA SER A 233 -6.47 12.37 -6.69
C SER A 233 -7.24 13.54 -6.08
N ASP A 234 -7.44 14.59 -6.90
CA ASP A 234 -8.23 15.76 -6.54
C ASP A 234 -9.76 15.50 -6.60
N GLU A 235 -10.18 14.24 -6.84
CA GLU A 235 -11.59 13.83 -6.72
C GLU A 235 -12.06 13.68 -5.27
N SER A 236 -11.12 13.62 -4.32
CA SER A 236 -11.42 13.50 -2.88
C SER A 236 -10.79 14.63 -2.04
N PRO A 237 -10.99 15.93 -2.39
CA PRO A 237 -10.24 17.03 -1.79
C PRO A 237 -10.57 17.24 -0.29
N TYR A 238 -11.73 16.77 0.15
CA TYR A 238 -12.19 16.88 1.55
C TYR A 238 -11.98 15.60 2.37
N ALA A 239 -11.40 14.55 1.76
CA ALA A 239 -11.12 13.28 2.46
C ALA A 239 -9.72 13.33 3.08
N THR A 240 -9.66 13.39 4.42
CA THR A 240 -8.45 13.15 5.23
C THR A 240 -8.81 12.40 6.49
N GLY A 241 -7.98 11.48 6.94
CA GLY A 241 -8.26 10.58 8.07
C GLY A 241 -9.29 9.47 7.76
N SER A 242 -9.73 9.36 6.52
CA SER A 242 -10.75 8.38 6.09
C SER A 242 -10.17 6.97 6.03
N ILE A 243 -11.00 6.00 6.41
CA ILE A 243 -10.71 4.56 6.30
C ILE A 243 -11.69 3.98 5.32
N LEU A 244 -11.24 3.64 4.12
CA LEU A 244 -12.05 3.11 3.03
C LEU A 244 -11.90 1.59 2.94
N SER A 245 -12.91 0.85 3.38
CA SER A 245 -12.96 -0.61 3.19
C SER A 245 -13.36 -0.96 1.76
N ILE A 246 -12.57 -1.86 1.15
CA ILE A 246 -12.88 -2.49 -0.16
C ILE A 246 -12.67 -3.98 0.03
N ASP A 247 -13.62 -4.65 0.68
CA ASP A 247 -13.44 -5.98 1.28
C ASP A 247 -14.56 -6.98 0.93
N GLY A 248 -15.42 -6.63 -0.03
CA GLY A 248 -16.54 -7.48 -0.42
C GLY A 248 -17.62 -7.61 0.66
N GLY A 249 -17.68 -6.66 1.61
CA GLY A 249 -18.64 -6.64 2.70
C GLY A 249 -18.18 -7.41 3.95
N TYR A 250 -16.94 -7.90 4.01
CA TYR A 250 -16.43 -8.70 5.12
C TYR A 250 -16.55 -7.99 6.48
N THR A 251 -16.25 -6.70 6.54
CA THR A 251 -16.31 -5.93 7.79
C THR A 251 -17.67 -5.28 8.07
N ALA A 252 -18.66 -5.47 7.20
CA ALA A 252 -20.01 -4.92 7.36
C ALA A 252 -21.00 -5.85 8.07
N GLN A 253 -20.58 -7.05 8.45
CA GLN A 253 -21.39 -8.09 9.10
C GLN A 253 -21.00 -8.30 10.55
#